data_44c347f3b48e5bc2179853f7440e3c89
#
_entry.id   44c347f3b48e5bc2179853f7440e3c89
#
_cell.length_a   1.000
_cell.length_b   1.000
_cell.length_c   1.000
_cell.angle_alpha   90.00
_cell.angle_beta   90.00
_cell.angle_gamma   90.00
#
_symmetry.space_group_name_H-M   'P 1'
#
loop_
_entity.id
_entity.type
_entity.pdbx_description
1 polymer ?
#
loop_
_entity_poly.entity_id
_entity_poly.type
_entity_poly.pdbx_seq_one_letter_code
_entity_poly.pdbx_strand_id
1 'polypeptide(L)'
;MIPCPIGESGEPYDVLPLTNKAVIQSLDYFIVENVRSARRFLSKAGIGKPIDGLSFAECNEHTLPQDVAGLISPLLEGKDAGFISEAGVPGVADPGAEVAALCHLHGIKVVPLVGPSSILLSLMASGQNGQSFAFNGYLPVTPAER
;
A
#
# COMPACT_ATOMS: atom_id res chain seq x y z
N MET A 1 -6.41 1.80 1.09
CA MET A 1 -5.17 1.02 1.15
C MET A 1 -5.20 0.03 0.00
N ILE A 2 -4.33 0.20 -1.00
CA ILE A 2 -4.33 -0.56 -2.26
C ILE A 2 -3.14 -1.52 -2.24
N PRO A 3 -3.34 -2.84 -2.21
CA PRO A 3 -2.24 -3.79 -2.25
C PRO A 3 -1.63 -3.89 -3.65
N CYS A 4 -0.34 -4.23 -3.68
CA CYS A 4 0.40 -4.54 -4.89
C CYS A 4 0.74 -6.04 -4.95
N PRO A 5 1.03 -6.60 -6.14
CA PRO A 5 1.62 -7.93 -6.25
C PRO A 5 2.94 -8.03 -5.48
N ILE A 6 3.23 -9.23 -4.96
CA ILE A 6 4.54 -9.55 -4.38
C ILE A 6 5.39 -10.15 -5.49
N GLY A 7 6.26 -9.34 -6.09
CA GLY A 7 7.10 -9.75 -7.21
C GLY A 7 6.70 -9.08 -8.52
N GLU A 8 7.62 -9.14 -9.48
CA GLU A 8 7.54 -8.37 -10.73
C GLU A 8 6.86 -9.10 -11.89
N SER A 9 6.58 -10.40 -11.76
CA SER A 9 6.06 -11.24 -12.84
C SER A 9 4.53 -11.30 -12.84
N GLY A 10 3.93 -11.22 -14.03
CA GLY A 10 2.50 -11.38 -14.23
C GLY A 10 1.72 -10.06 -14.27
N GLU A 11 0.42 -10.20 -14.46
CA GLU A 11 -0.51 -9.09 -14.42
C GLU A 11 -1.02 -8.87 -12.99
N PRO A 12 -1.33 -7.64 -12.58
CA PRO A 12 -1.78 -7.36 -11.21
C PRO A 12 -2.95 -8.25 -10.76
N TYR A 13 -3.87 -8.52 -11.65
CA TYR A 13 -5.08 -9.30 -11.34
C TYR A 13 -4.90 -10.82 -11.40
N ASP A 14 -3.69 -11.32 -11.63
CA ASP A 14 -3.37 -12.72 -11.38
C ASP A 14 -3.37 -13.05 -9.88
N VAL A 15 -3.15 -12.03 -9.04
CA VAL A 15 -3.06 -12.18 -7.58
C VAL A 15 -3.95 -11.20 -6.81
N LEU A 16 -4.41 -10.12 -7.44
CA LEU A 16 -5.34 -9.16 -6.84
C LEU A 16 -6.77 -9.46 -7.29
N PRO A 17 -7.77 -9.30 -6.40
CA PRO A 17 -9.16 -9.38 -6.81
C PRO A 17 -9.50 -8.35 -7.89
N LEU A 18 -10.23 -8.78 -8.92
CA LEU A 18 -10.65 -7.89 -10.01
C LEU A 18 -11.55 -6.75 -9.51
N THR A 19 -12.24 -6.94 -8.38
CA THR A 19 -13.03 -5.91 -7.72
C THR A 19 -12.23 -4.68 -7.31
N ASN A 20 -10.92 -4.82 -7.06
CA ASN A 20 -10.04 -3.70 -6.74
C ASN A 20 -9.93 -2.71 -7.91
N LYS A 21 -10.11 -3.18 -9.16
CA LYS A 21 -9.99 -2.36 -10.36
C LYS A 21 -10.94 -1.16 -10.36
N ALA A 22 -12.20 -1.38 -10.03
CA ALA A 22 -13.19 -0.30 -10.01
C ALA A 22 -12.83 0.79 -8.98
N VAL A 23 -12.32 0.39 -7.82
CA VAL A 23 -11.86 1.32 -6.79
C VAL A 23 -10.64 2.10 -7.28
N ILE A 24 -9.63 1.42 -7.84
CA ILE A 24 -8.43 2.07 -8.38
C ILE A 24 -8.82 3.10 -9.44
N GLN A 25 -9.72 2.75 -10.37
CA GLN A 25 -10.17 3.64 -11.45
C GLN A 25 -10.95 4.86 -10.98
N SER A 26 -11.57 4.81 -9.79
CA SER A 26 -12.31 5.95 -9.23
C SER A 26 -11.42 7.04 -8.63
N LEU A 27 -10.14 6.76 -8.39
CA LEU A 27 -9.24 7.65 -7.67
C LEU A 27 -8.38 8.51 -8.61
N ASP A 28 -8.10 9.74 -8.18
CA ASP A 28 -7.25 10.71 -8.87
C ASP A 28 -6.04 11.15 -8.02
N TYR A 29 -6.07 10.90 -6.71
CA TYR A 29 -5.00 11.22 -5.78
C TYR A 29 -4.43 9.95 -5.13
N PHE A 30 -3.11 9.84 -5.14
CA PHE A 30 -2.39 8.68 -4.62
C PHE A 30 -1.25 9.12 -3.68
N ILE A 31 -1.27 8.55 -2.48
CA ILE A 31 -0.13 8.60 -1.55
C ILE A 31 0.66 7.32 -1.79
N VAL A 32 1.94 7.43 -2.10
CA VAL A 32 2.73 6.32 -2.60
C VAL A 32 4.11 6.26 -1.94
N GLU A 33 4.64 5.07 -1.76
CA GLU A 33 6.00 4.90 -1.26
C GLU A 33 7.02 5.40 -2.29
N ASN A 34 6.77 5.12 -3.58
CA ASN A 34 7.59 5.55 -4.69
C ASN A 34 6.71 5.87 -5.91
N VAL A 35 6.83 7.09 -6.44
CA VAL A 35 6.00 7.55 -7.57
C VAL A 35 6.24 6.72 -8.84
N ARG A 36 7.47 6.32 -9.11
CA ARG A 36 7.82 5.61 -10.36
C ARG A 36 7.18 4.20 -10.39
N SER A 37 7.29 3.44 -9.32
CA SER A 37 6.69 2.12 -9.22
C SER A 37 5.17 2.18 -9.16
N ALA A 38 4.60 3.14 -8.43
CA ALA A 38 3.16 3.35 -8.38
C ALA A 38 2.57 3.68 -9.75
N ARG A 39 3.20 4.57 -10.53
CA ARG A 39 2.79 4.88 -11.92
C ARG A 39 2.80 3.63 -12.80
N ARG A 40 3.85 2.79 -12.69
CA ARG A 40 3.95 1.53 -13.42
C ARG A 40 2.85 0.55 -13.01
N PHE A 41 2.61 0.40 -11.71
CA PHE A 41 1.54 -0.45 -11.19
C PHE A 41 0.17 0.01 -11.69
N LEU A 42 -0.17 1.30 -11.56
CA LEU A 42 -1.46 1.85 -11.99
C LEU A 42 -1.69 1.68 -13.50
N SER A 43 -0.64 1.83 -14.31
CA SER A 43 -0.70 1.57 -15.74
C SER A 43 -1.05 0.12 -16.03
N LYS A 44 -0.35 -0.85 -15.41
CA LYS A 44 -0.63 -2.28 -15.54
C LYS A 44 -2.01 -2.67 -14.98
N ALA A 45 -2.41 -2.06 -13.86
CA ALA A 45 -3.73 -2.26 -13.25
C ALA A 45 -4.88 -1.67 -14.09
N GLY A 46 -4.58 -0.97 -15.16
CA GLY A 46 -5.59 -0.42 -16.07
C GLY A 46 -6.41 0.69 -15.41
N ILE A 47 -5.73 1.72 -14.91
CA ILE A 47 -6.34 2.90 -14.26
C ILE A 47 -7.41 3.59 -15.15
N GLY A 48 -7.33 3.40 -16.47
CA GLY A 48 -8.37 3.88 -17.41
C GLY A 48 -8.34 5.37 -17.70
N LYS A 49 -7.33 6.08 -17.22
CA LYS A 49 -7.13 7.52 -17.43
C LYS A 49 -5.63 7.84 -17.58
N PRO A 50 -5.28 9.01 -18.15
CA PRO A 50 -3.88 9.41 -18.31
C PRO A 50 -3.16 9.50 -16.97
N ILE A 51 -2.04 8.82 -16.83
CA ILE A 51 -1.21 8.81 -15.59
C ILE A 51 -0.73 10.23 -15.23
N ASP A 52 -0.44 11.05 -16.23
CA ASP A 52 0.02 12.43 -16.01
C ASP A 52 -1.08 13.37 -15.47
N GLY A 53 -2.33 12.95 -15.54
CA GLY A 53 -3.46 13.65 -14.92
C GLY A 53 -3.70 13.29 -13.46
N LEU A 54 -2.97 12.31 -12.91
CA LEU A 54 -3.09 11.89 -11.53
C LEU A 54 -2.18 12.72 -10.61
N SER A 55 -2.61 12.90 -9.38
CA SER A 55 -1.83 13.57 -8.34
C SER A 55 -1.15 12.53 -7.45
N PHE A 56 0.15 12.73 -7.19
CA PHE A 56 0.96 11.85 -6.35
C PHE A 56 1.61 12.62 -5.21
N ALA A 57 1.64 12.01 -4.02
CA ALA A 57 2.44 12.46 -2.89
C ALA A 57 3.23 11.27 -2.34
N GLU A 58 4.51 11.48 -2.02
CA GLU A 58 5.35 10.41 -1.48
C GLU A 58 5.22 10.31 0.05
N CYS A 59 5.15 9.07 0.53
CA CYS A 59 5.20 8.68 1.93
C CYS A 59 6.08 7.44 2.06
N ASN A 60 7.31 7.63 2.47
CA ASN A 60 8.32 6.60 2.62
C ASN A 60 9.06 6.74 3.97
N GLU A 61 10.08 5.92 4.21
CA GLU A 61 10.88 5.92 5.44
C GLU A 61 11.59 7.26 5.75
N HIS A 62 11.72 8.14 4.75
CA HIS A 62 12.33 9.46 4.91
C HIS A 62 11.30 10.57 5.18
N THR A 63 10.01 10.26 5.10
CA THR A 63 8.92 11.23 5.35
C THR A 63 8.87 11.59 6.83
N LEU A 64 9.04 12.87 7.14
CA LEU A 64 9.00 13.33 8.52
C LEU A 64 7.56 13.30 9.06
N PRO A 65 7.34 12.98 10.35
CA PRO A 65 6.00 12.93 10.95
C PRO A 65 5.18 14.21 10.76
N GLN A 66 5.83 15.37 10.75
CA GLN A 66 5.18 16.67 10.50
C GLN A 66 4.65 16.83 9.08
N ASP A 67 5.24 16.13 8.11
CA ASP A 67 4.86 16.22 6.69
C ASP A 67 3.69 15.28 6.36
N VAL A 68 3.47 14.24 7.17
CA VAL A 68 2.36 13.29 7.01
C VAL A 68 1.00 13.98 7.04
N ALA A 69 0.86 15.03 7.87
CA ALA A 69 -0.37 15.82 7.95
C ALA A 69 -0.74 16.46 6.61
N GLY A 70 0.24 16.90 5.82
CA GLY A 70 0.04 17.45 4.48
C GLY A 70 -0.52 16.45 3.48
N LEU A 71 -0.20 15.17 3.64
CA LEU A 71 -0.64 14.10 2.74
C LEU A 71 -2.15 13.87 2.79
N ILE A 72 -2.78 14.10 3.94
CA ILE A 72 -4.23 13.92 4.10
C ILE A 72 -5.04 15.19 3.83
N SER A 73 -4.41 16.34 3.53
CA SER A 73 -5.12 17.60 3.26
C SER A 73 -6.21 17.45 2.18
N PRO A 74 -5.97 16.78 1.03
CA PRO A 74 -7.03 16.57 0.04
C PRO A 74 -8.20 15.71 0.57
N LEU A 75 -7.92 14.80 1.51
CA LEU A 75 -8.95 13.95 2.12
C LEU A 75 -9.85 14.77 3.06
N LEU A 76 -9.27 15.73 3.77
CA LEU A 76 -10.02 16.67 4.63
C LEU A 76 -10.95 17.59 3.79
N GLU A 77 -10.61 17.81 2.52
CA GLU A 77 -11.45 18.51 1.56
C GLU A 77 -12.52 17.60 0.91
N GLY A 78 -12.60 16.32 1.32
CA GLY A 78 -13.58 15.35 0.83
C GLY A 78 -13.15 14.58 -0.43
N LYS A 79 -11.87 14.62 -0.81
CA LYS A 79 -11.36 13.81 -1.90
C LYS A 79 -10.99 12.40 -1.40
N ASP A 80 -11.22 11.41 -2.24
CA ASP A 80 -10.72 10.05 -1.98
C ASP A 80 -9.25 9.92 -2.39
N ALA A 81 -8.50 9.09 -1.66
CA ALA A 81 -7.11 8.79 -1.96
C ALA A 81 -6.81 7.29 -1.96
N GLY A 82 -5.87 6.88 -2.80
CA GLY A 82 -5.27 5.55 -2.75
C GLY A 82 -3.91 5.58 -2.06
N PHE A 83 -3.66 4.72 -1.08
CA PHE A 83 -2.32 4.50 -0.55
C PHE A 83 -1.72 3.25 -1.18
N ILE A 84 -0.51 3.34 -1.74
CA ILE A 84 0.18 2.27 -2.47
C ILE A 84 1.61 2.14 -1.92
N SER A 85 1.99 0.95 -1.41
CA SER A 85 3.38 0.60 -1.10
C SER A 85 4.05 -0.13 -2.28
N GLU A 86 5.33 -0.46 -2.15
CA GLU A 86 6.10 -1.12 -3.23
C GLU A 86 5.57 -2.53 -3.53
N ALA A 87 5.21 -3.32 -2.51
CA ALA A 87 4.75 -4.70 -2.67
C ALA A 87 3.81 -5.13 -1.53
N GLY A 88 2.92 -6.06 -1.80
CA GLY A 88 2.04 -6.61 -0.77
C GLY A 88 0.98 -5.62 -0.26
N VAL A 89 0.70 -5.67 1.04
CA VAL A 89 -0.34 -4.86 1.68
C VAL A 89 0.26 -3.66 2.40
N PRO A 90 -0.11 -2.43 2.06
CA PRO A 90 0.44 -1.24 2.69
C PRO A 90 0.08 -1.15 4.18
N GLY A 91 0.98 -0.58 4.98
CA GLY A 91 0.82 -0.44 6.42
C GLY A 91 1.16 -1.68 7.26
N VAL A 92 1.57 -2.78 6.61
CA VAL A 92 2.02 -4.01 7.28
C VAL A 92 3.48 -4.25 6.95
N ALA A 93 4.37 -3.86 7.84
CA ALA A 93 5.83 -3.81 7.65
C ALA A 93 6.26 -2.91 6.47
N ASP A 94 5.39 -2.01 6.08
CA ASP A 94 5.52 -1.05 4.99
C ASP A 94 4.97 0.31 5.43
N PRO A 95 5.28 1.42 4.73
CA PRO A 95 4.68 2.71 4.98
C PRO A 95 3.14 2.69 4.89
N GLY A 96 2.49 3.61 5.60
CA GLY A 96 1.04 3.82 5.53
C GLY A 96 0.29 3.69 6.87
N ALA A 97 0.90 3.07 7.88
CA ALA A 97 0.28 2.96 9.20
C ALA A 97 0.02 4.33 9.83
N GLU A 98 0.96 5.27 9.70
CA GLU A 98 0.84 6.65 10.23
C GLU A 98 -0.26 7.43 9.50
N VAL A 99 -0.35 7.30 8.18
CA VAL A 99 -1.41 7.93 7.38
C VAL A 99 -2.77 7.36 7.78
N ALA A 100 -2.87 6.04 7.96
CA ALA A 100 -4.11 5.41 8.42
C ALA A 100 -4.51 5.87 9.82
N ALA A 101 -3.55 5.96 10.76
CA ALA A 101 -3.79 6.46 12.10
C ALA A 101 -4.29 7.92 12.09
N LEU A 102 -3.67 8.75 11.25
CA LEU A 102 -4.07 10.15 11.11
C LEU A 102 -5.47 10.28 10.48
N CYS A 103 -5.79 9.45 9.49
CA CYS A 103 -7.14 9.35 8.94
C CYS A 103 -8.18 9.02 10.02
N HIS A 104 -7.90 8.04 10.88
CA HIS A 104 -8.79 7.70 11.99
C HIS A 104 -8.98 8.86 12.97
N LEU A 105 -7.93 9.61 13.31
CA LEU A 105 -8.02 10.80 14.17
C LEU A 105 -8.95 11.87 13.60
N HIS A 106 -9.02 11.98 12.28
CA HIS A 106 -9.88 12.95 11.59
C HIS A 106 -11.22 12.37 11.11
N GLY A 107 -11.58 11.16 11.55
CA GLY A 107 -12.83 10.52 11.15
C GLY A 107 -12.92 10.12 9.67
N ILE A 108 -11.78 10.05 8.97
CA ILE A 108 -11.69 9.63 7.57
C ILE A 108 -11.71 8.10 7.54
N LYS A 109 -12.60 7.55 6.72
CA LYS A 109 -12.75 6.11 6.58
C LYS A 109 -11.53 5.49 5.86
N VAL A 110 -10.86 4.55 6.52
CA VAL A 110 -9.78 3.74 5.91
C VAL A 110 -10.36 2.42 5.42
N VAL A 111 -10.21 2.15 4.13
CA VAL A 111 -10.71 0.93 3.47
C VAL A 111 -9.53 0.09 3.00
N PRO A 112 -9.22 -1.05 3.65
CA PRO A 112 -8.23 -2.00 3.16
C PRO A 112 -8.82 -2.80 1.99
N LEU A 113 -8.12 -2.83 0.85
CA LEU A 113 -8.47 -3.73 -0.24
C LEU A 113 -7.75 -5.07 -0.06
N VAL A 114 -8.36 -6.14 -0.55
CA VAL A 114 -7.80 -7.48 -0.44
C VAL A 114 -6.61 -7.65 -1.36
N GLY A 115 -5.53 -8.23 -0.84
CA GLY A 115 -4.33 -8.52 -1.62
C GLY A 115 -3.35 -9.43 -0.89
N PRO A 116 -2.24 -9.82 -1.54
CA PRO A 116 -1.27 -10.77 -1.00
C PRO A 116 -0.43 -10.14 0.12
N SER A 117 -0.06 -10.97 1.11
CA SER A 117 0.88 -10.61 2.17
C SER A 117 1.95 -11.70 2.28
N SER A 118 3.23 -11.33 2.15
CA SER A 118 4.34 -12.26 2.29
C SER A 118 4.37 -12.92 3.68
N ILE A 119 3.99 -12.18 4.71
CA ILE A 119 3.91 -12.67 6.10
C ILE A 119 2.88 -13.79 6.20
N LEU A 120 1.66 -13.56 5.70
CA LEU A 120 0.60 -14.55 5.76
C LEU A 120 0.87 -15.75 4.83
N LEU A 121 1.40 -15.52 3.64
CA LEU A 121 1.77 -16.60 2.72
C LEU A 121 2.87 -17.50 3.32
N SER A 122 3.87 -16.91 3.98
CA SER A 122 4.92 -17.66 4.68
C SER A 122 4.34 -18.47 5.85
N LEU A 123 3.44 -17.89 6.63
CA LEU A 123 2.76 -18.59 7.72
C LEU A 123 1.92 -19.75 7.19
N MET A 124 1.15 -19.55 6.12
CA MET A 124 0.37 -20.62 5.46
C MET A 124 1.24 -21.80 5.06
N ALA A 125 2.42 -21.53 4.50
CA ALA A 125 3.34 -22.55 4.02
C ALA A 125 4.16 -23.23 5.13
N SER A 126 4.23 -22.63 6.33
CA SER A 126 5.16 -23.05 7.39
C SER A 126 4.73 -24.32 8.15
N GLY A 127 3.43 -24.64 8.16
CA GLY A 127 2.87 -25.67 9.02
C GLY A 127 2.82 -25.29 10.51
N GLN A 128 3.12 -24.03 10.86
CA GLN A 128 3.07 -23.53 12.23
C GLN A 128 1.65 -23.10 12.64
N ASN A 129 1.46 -22.83 13.94
CA ASN A 129 0.18 -22.40 14.46
C ASN A 129 -0.21 -20.98 13.97
N GLY A 130 -1.15 -20.91 13.05
CA GLY A 130 -1.69 -19.64 12.55
C GLY A 130 -2.69 -18.94 13.47
N GLN A 131 -3.12 -19.57 14.58
CA GLN A 131 -4.03 -18.95 15.55
C GLN A 131 -3.35 -17.96 16.49
N SER A 132 -2.03 -18.14 16.71
CA SER A 132 -1.23 -17.28 17.57
C SER A 132 0.18 -17.20 17.00
N PHE A 133 0.53 -16.04 16.46
CA PHE A 133 1.87 -15.75 15.93
C PHE A 133 2.20 -14.27 16.14
N ALA A 134 3.47 -13.94 16.11
CA ALA A 134 3.96 -12.57 16.14
C ALA A 134 4.96 -12.35 15.00
N PHE A 135 4.75 -11.29 14.23
CA PHE A 135 5.73 -10.80 13.28
C PHE A 135 6.65 -9.80 13.99
N ASN A 136 7.92 -10.15 14.15
CA ASN A 136 8.90 -9.33 14.84
C ASN A 136 9.82 -8.54 13.89
N GLY A 137 9.37 -8.33 12.66
CA GLY A 137 10.16 -7.69 11.61
C GLY A 137 10.88 -8.70 10.71
N TYR A 138 11.50 -8.19 9.65
CA TYR A 138 12.32 -8.98 8.75
C TYR A 138 13.68 -9.28 9.40
N LEU A 139 14.23 -10.43 9.04
CA LEU A 139 15.59 -10.79 9.47
C LEU A 139 16.60 -9.83 8.84
N PRO A 140 17.69 -9.49 9.56
CA PRO A 140 18.77 -8.69 9.01
C PRO A 140 19.35 -9.31 7.74
N VAL A 141 19.56 -8.48 6.72
CA VAL A 141 20.09 -8.93 5.43
C VAL A 141 21.58 -9.22 5.51
N THR A 142 22.30 -8.43 6.31
CA THR A 142 23.75 -8.55 6.44
C THR A 142 24.15 -9.69 7.38
N PRO A 143 25.18 -10.50 7.03
CA PRO A 143 25.64 -11.58 7.90
C PRO A 143 26.12 -11.12 9.28
N ALA A 144 26.57 -9.86 9.41
CA ALA A 144 27.06 -9.29 10.66
C ALA A 144 25.95 -8.95 11.67
N GLU A 145 24.71 -8.85 11.21
CA GLU A 145 23.52 -8.50 12.02
C GLU A 145 22.65 -9.73 12.32
N ARG A 146 23.00 -10.88 11.76
CA ARG A 146 22.37 -12.19 12.02
C ARG A 146 23.08 -12.87 13.18
#